data_ffde71796e474d891fe15e9056e1b4c1
#
_entry.id   ffde71796e474d891fe15e9056e1b4c1
#
_cell.length_a   1.000
_cell.length_b   1.000
_cell.length_c   1.000
_cell.angle_alpha   90.00
_cell.angle_beta   90.00
_cell.angle_gamma   90.00
#
_symmetry.space_group_name_H-M   'P 1'
#
loop_
_entity.id
_entity.type
_entity.pdbx_description
1 polymer ?
#
loop_
_entity_poly.entity_id
_entity_poly.type
_entity_poly.pdbx_seq_one_letter_code
_entity_poly.pdbx_strand_id
1 'polypeptide(L)'
;MTEKIRVLGLCLGASTVSLVQLERSRNPSTNQKGDNKPRVIDYSLHSHEGDPKQTLLDAFKRLDLGSFDRIAATGRKFRRFVNLSSIPEPQAIEHAYPFVKPPEVDCPAVVSAGGETFMVYALDRSGRIANVITGNKCASGTGEFFLEDGIGSRFVPASPLGYGWI
;
A
#
# COMPACT_ATOMS: atom_id res chain seq x y z
N MET A 1 -0.18 -17.51 25.11
CA MET A 1 -0.44 -16.30 24.29
C MET A 1 0.44 -16.40 23.06
N THR A 2 -0.14 -16.49 21.89
CA THR A 2 0.63 -16.51 20.63
C THR A 2 1.22 -15.12 20.44
N GLU A 3 2.54 -15.04 20.44
CA GLU A 3 3.27 -13.79 20.22
C GLU A 3 3.04 -13.33 18.78
N LYS A 4 2.55 -12.10 18.61
CA LYS A 4 2.21 -11.54 17.32
C LYS A 4 3.26 -10.49 16.91
N ILE A 5 3.52 -10.40 15.63
CA ILE A 5 4.31 -9.33 15.02
C ILE A 5 3.34 -8.34 14.42
N ARG A 6 3.46 -7.07 14.78
CA ARG A 6 2.69 -5.96 14.24
C ARG A 6 3.59 -5.03 13.45
N VAL A 7 3.17 -4.65 12.26
CA VAL A 7 3.92 -3.73 11.40
C VAL A 7 3.03 -2.62 10.88
N LEU A 8 3.61 -1.44 10.74
CA LEU A 8 2.97 -0.28 10.15
C LEU A 8 3.63 0.02 8.80
N GLY A 9 2.83 0.01 7.74
CA GLY A 9 3.21 0.49 6.41
C GLY A 9 2.69 1.89 6.17
N LEU A 10 3.53 2.75 5.62
CA LEU A 10 3.21 4.14 5.29
C LEU A 10 3.44 4.38 3.81
N CYS A 11 2.53 5.10 3.16
CA CYS A 11 2.76 5.60 1.81
C CYS A 11 2.47 7.11 1.77
N LEU A 12 3.45 7.89 1.31
CA LEU A 12 3.31 9.30 1.07
C LEU A 12 3.15 9.55 -0.43
N GLY A 13 1.91 9.70 -0.84
CA GLY A 13 1.52 10.07 -2.20
C GLY A 13 1.68 11.57 -2.47
N ALA A 14 1.23 11.99 -3.64
CA ALA A 14 1.21 13.41 -4.04
C ALA A 14 0.15 14.21 -3.27
N SER A 15 -1.02 13.62 -3.05
CA SER A 15 -2.18 14.26 -2.43
C SER A 15 -2.56 13.62 -1.09
N THR A 16 -2.10 12.40 -0.80
CA THR A 16 -2.55 11.63 0.35
C THR A 16 -1.42 10.98 1.12
N VAL A 17 -1.68 10.75 2.42
CA VAL A 17 -0.91 9.87 3.30
C VAL A 17 -1.76 8.66 3.62
N SER A 18 -1.27 7.47 3.31
CA SER A 18 -1.95 6.22 3.68
C SER A 18 -1.14 5.43 4.70
N LEU A 19 -1.86 4.81 5.63
CA LEU A 19 -1.31 3.96 6.67
C LEU A 19 -2.02 2.61 6.63
N VAL A 20 -1.25 1.55 6.77
CA VAL A 20 -1.77 0.17 6.83
C VAL A 20 -1.13 -0.54 8.00
N GLN A 21 -1.94 -1.12 8.87
CA GLN A 21 -1.50 -1.93 10.00
C GLN A 21 -1.67 -3.41 9.65
N LEU A 22 -0.59 -4.16 9.78
CA LEU A 22 -0.56 -5.59 9.53
C LEU A 22 -0.18 -6.35 10.79
N GLU A 23 -0.72 -7.55 10.91
CA GLU A 23 -0.41 -8.47 12.01
C GLU A 23 -0.19 -9.88 11.47
N ARG A 24 0.77 -10.60 12.03
CA ARG A 24 0.95 -12.04 11.81
C ARG A 24 1.41 -12.73 13.08
N SER A 25 1.22 -14.06 13.15
CA SER A 25 1.82 -14.87 14.24
C SER A 25 3.35 -14.89 14.11
N ARG A 26 4.08 -14.78 15.23
CA ARG A 26 5.54 -14.91 15.27
C ARG A 26 5.99 -16.36 15.09
N ASN A 27 5.21 -17.29 15.64
CA ASN A 27 5.47 -18.74 15.58
C ASN A 27 4.28 -19.42 14.87
N PRO A 28 4.28 -19.50 13.52
CA PRO A 28 3.26 -20.27 12.83
C PRO A 28 3.41 -21.74 13.20
N SER A 29 2.37 -22.34 13.78
CA SER A 29 2.37 -23.78 14.01
C SER A 29 2.49 -24.49 12.66
N THR A 30 3.41 -25.45 12.58
CA THR A 30 3.78 -26.19 11.34
C THR A 30 2.62 -26.94 10.70
N ASN A 31 1.49 -27.04 11.38
CA ASN A 31 0.33 -27.83 10.94
C ASN A 31 -0.83 -27.06 10.31
N GLN A 32 -0.74 -25.70 10.24
CA GLN A 32 -1.80 -24.91 9.63
C GLN A 32 -1.22 -24.01 8.52
N LYS A 33 -1.30 -24.48 7.28
CA LYS A 33 -0.85 -23.74 6.07
C LYS A 33 -1.50 -22.34 5.88
N GLY A 34 -2.49 -21.98 6.69
CA GLY A 34 -3.22 -20.69 6.61
C GLY A 34 -2.77 -19.62 7.58
N ASP A 35 -2.09 -19.99 8.67
CA ASP A 35 -1.92 -19.11 9.84
C ASP A 35 -0.70 -18.15 9.75
N ASN A 36 0.08 -18.26 8.67
CA ASN A 36 1.30 -17.47 8.49
C ASN A 36 1.13 -16.26 7.57
N LYS A 37 -0.05 -16.06 7.00
CA LYS A 37 -0.29 -14.89 6.15
C LYS A 37 -0.49 -13.65 7.02
N PRO A 38 0.14 -12.52 6.69
CA PRO A 38 -0.16 -11.26 7.36
C PRO A 38 -1.62 -10.89 7.11
N ARG A 39 -2.27 -10.37 8.15
CA ARG A 39 -3.64 -9.84 8.08
C ARG A 39 -3.58 -8.34 8.21
N VAL A 40 -4.33 -7.64 7.37
CA VAL A 40 -4.60 -6.23 7.60
C VAL A 40 -5.58 -6.12 8.76
N ILE A 41 -5.20 -5.38 9.79
CA ILE A 41 -6.02 -5.15 10.97
C ILE A 41 -6.66 -3.77 10.98
N ASP A 42 -6.03 -2.82 10.30
CA ASP A 42 -6.55 -1.46 10.17
C ASP A 42 -5.88 -0.73 9.00
N TYR A 43 -6.56 0.27 8.46
CA TYR A 43 -5.99 1.17 7.46
C TYR A 43 -6.62 2.55 7.54
N SER A 44 -5.89 3.57 7.11
CA SER A 44 -6.42 4.91 6.97
C SER A 44 -5.79 5.65 5.78
N LEU A 45 -6.57 6.54 5.19
CA LEU A 45 -6.18 7.41 4.10
C LEU A 45 -6.52 8.86 4.49
N HIS A 46 -5.54 9.75 4.37
CA HIS A 46 -5.68 11.15 4.73
C HIS A 46 -5.25 12.03 3.56
N SER A 47 -6.11 12.94 3.10
CA SER A 47 -5.70 14.04 2.25
C SER A 47 -4.74 14.96 3.01
N HIS A 48 -3.66 15.39 2.37
CA HIS A 48 -2.71 16.28 3.05
C HIS A 48 -2.77 17.74 2.56
N GLU A 49 -3.57 18.04 1.55
CA GLU A 49 -3.86 19.40 1.05
C GLU A 49 -2.62 20.29 0.94
N GLY A 50 -1.49 19.71 0.58
CA GLY A 50 -0.19 20.40 0.48
C GLY A 50 0.67 20.34 1.73
N ASP A 51 0.16 19.92 2.90
CA ASP A 51 0.94 19.73 4.12
C ASP A 51 1.03 18.27 4.59
N PRO A 52 1.81 17.43 3.89
CA PRO A 52 1.97 16.02 4.24
C PRO A 52 2.64 15.81 5.59
N LYS A 53 3.47 16.76 6.04
CA LYS A 53 4.17 16.66 7.31
C LYS A 53 3.19 16.78 8.48
N GLN A 54 2.32 17.77 8.46
CA GLN A 54 1.32 17.95 9.51
C GLN A 54 0.34 16.80 9.52
N THR A 55 -0.13 16.37 8.34
CA THR A 55 -1.04 15.22 8.21
C THR A 55 -0.43 13.94 8.79
N LEU A 56 0.85 13.68 8.52
CA LEU A 56 1.55 12.53 9.08
C LEU A 56 1.69 12.62 10.60
N LEU A 57 2.04 13.80 11.13
CA LEU A 57 2.13 14.02 12.58
C LEU A 57 0.79 13.79 13.28
N ASP A 58 -0.30 14.26 12.70
CA ASP A 58 -1.63 14.10 13.28
C ASP A 58 -2.12 12.65 13.20
N ALA A 59 -1.76 11.92 12.13
CA ALA A 59 -1.99 10.49 12.06
C ALA A 59 -1.20 9.73 13.14
N PHE A 60 0.07 10.07 13.35
CA PHE A 60 0.91 9.42 14.36
C PHE A 60 0.45 9.68 15.79
N LYS A 61 -0.10 10.86 16.10
CA LYS A 61 -0.67 11.15 17.43
C LYS A 61 -1.83 10.22 17.81
N ARG A 62 -2.50 9.62 16.82
CA ARG A 62 -3.63 8.70 17.01
C ARG A 62 -3.19 7.23 17.15
N LEU A 63 -1.91 6.94 16.96
CA LEU A 63 -1.37 5.61 16.97
C LEU A 63 -0.44 5.41 18.17
N ASP A 64 -0.53 4.26 18.80
CA ASP A 64 0.51 3.80 19.70
C ASP A 64 1.67 3.21 18.88
N LEU A 65 2.62 4.07 18.52
CA LEU A 65 3.78 3.67 17.71
C LEU A 65 4.65 2.63 18.39
N GLY A 66 4.64 2.57 19.73
CA GLY A 66 5.38 1.57 20.52
C GLY A 66 4.81 0.16 20.38
N SER A 67 3.57 0.02 19.90
CA SER A 67 2.93 -1.28 19.67
C SER A 67 3.39 -1.98 18.39
N PHE A 68 4.18 -1.32 17.53
CA PHE A 68 4.66 -1.90 16.27
C PHE A 68 6.10 -2.40 16.40
N ASP A 69 6.33 -3.62 15.99
CA ASP A 69 7.68 -4.21 15.91
C ASP A 69 8.52 -3.58 14.79
N ARG A 70 7.85 -3.12 13.72
CA ARG A 70 8.51 -2.47 12.58
C ARG A 70 7.61 -1.44 11.93
N ILE A 71 8.26 -0.41 11.37
CA ILE A 71 7.60 0.62 10.56
C ILE A 71 8.40 0.77 9.28
N ALA A 72 7.71 0.75 8.13
CA ALA A 72 8.33 0.96 6.83
C ALA A 72 7.52 1.97 6.02
N ALA A 73 8.22 2.72 5.19
CA ALA A 73 7.63 3.75 4.36
C ALA A 73 7.93 3.55 2.88
N THR A 74 6.95 3.89 2.03
CA THR A 74 7.13 4.02 0.59
C THR A 74 6.66 5.41 0.14
N GLY A 75 6.94 5.76 -1.11
CA GLY A 75 6.63 7.08 -1.64
C GLY A 75 7.87 7.97 -1.81
N ARG A 76 7.82 8.84 -2.83
CA ARG A 76 9.01 9.60 -3.28
C ARG A 76 9.48 10.66 -2.28
N LYS A 77 8.57 11.23 -1.51
CA LYS A 77 8.86 12.38 -0.63
C LYS A 77 9.22 11.96 0.81
N PHE A 78 9.02 10.70 1.19
CA PHE A 78 9.20 10.24 2.57
C PHE A 78 10.62 10.44 3.11
N ARG A 79 11.63 10.22 2.28
CA ARG A 79 13.04 10.36 2.68
C ARG A 79 13.40 11.75 3.19
N ARG A 80 12.58 12.76 2.89
CA ARG A 80 12.82 14.14 3.32
C ARG A 80 12.22 14.47 4.70
N PHE A 81 11.26 13.68 5.14
CA PHE A 81 10.48 13.99 6.34
C PHE A 81 10.74 13.06 7.51
N VAL A 82 11.12 11.81 7.24
CA VAL A 82 11.23 10.78 8.28
C VAL A 82 12.48 9.93 8.08
N ASN A 83 13.18 9.67 9.19
CA ASN A 83 14.31 8.73 9.21
C ASN A 83 13.78 7.31 9.44
N LEU A 84 12.95 6.81 8.53
CA LEU A 84 12.40 5.47 8.54
C LEU A 84 12.99 4.61 7.43
N SER A 85 12.95 3.30 7.60
CA SER A 85 13.26 2.35 6.53
C SER A 85 12.34 2.59 5.35
N SER A 86 12.90 2.97 4.20
CA SER A 86 12.13 3.21 2.99
C SER A 86 12.27 2.06 2.01
N ILE A 87 11.15 1.62 1.46
CA ILE A 87 11.06 0.58 0.45
C ILE A 87 10.68 1.24 -0.87
N PRO A 88 11.41 1.00 -1.97
CA PRO A 88 11.01 1.47 -3.29
C PRO A 88 9.61 0.95 -3.67
N GLU A 89 8.81 1.77 -4.34
CA GLU A 89 7.45 1.40 -4.74
C GLU A 89 7.39 0.09 -5.54
N PRO A 90 8.25 -0.17 -6.54
CA PRO A 90 8.25 -1.44 -7.25
C PRO A 90 8.44 -2.64 -6.31
N GLN A 91 9.36 -2.55 -5.37
CA GLN A 91 9.59 -3.61 -4.40
C GLN A 91 8.38 -3.81 -3.46
N ALA A 92 7.74 -2.72 -3.05
CA ALA A 92 6.52 -2.79 -2.25
C ALA A 92 5.38 -3.50 -3.02
N ILE A 93 5.23 -3.22 -4.32
CA ILE A 93 4.26 -3.88 -5.19
C ILE A 93 4.54 -5.38 -5.31
N GLU A 94 5.78 -5.78 -5.58
CA GLU A 94 6.14 -7.21 -5.68
C GLU A 94 5.82 -7.98 -4.39
N HIS A 95 6.05 -7.35 -3.23
CA HIS A 95 5.73 -7.97 -1.95
C HIS A 95 4.23 -7.99 -1.65
N ALA A 96 3.48 -6.99 -2.05
CA ALA A 96 2.04 -6.89 -1.81
C ALA A 96 1.21 -7.78 -2.76
N TYR A 97 1.63 -7.91 -4.01
CA TYR A 97 0.88 -8.59 -5.06
C TYR A 97 0.37 -9.99 -4.69
N PRO A 98 1.17 -10.90 -4.10
CA PRO A 98 0.69 -12.23 -3.72
C PRO A 98 -0.46 -12.24 -2.71
N PHE A 99 -0.64 -11.13 -1.96
CA PHE A 99 -1.68 -11.01 -0.94
C PHE A 99 -2.96 -10.36 -1.46
N VAL A 100 -2.84 -9.50 -2.48
CA VAL A 100 -3.97 -8.76 -3.05
C VAL A 100 -4.48 -9.34 -4.35
N LYS A 101 -3.69 -10.19 -5.01
CA LYS A 101 -4.09 -10.87 -6.24
C LYS A 101 -5.38 -11.66 -6.01
N PRO A 102 -6.44 -11.42 -6.81
CA PRO A 102 -7.65 -12.24 -6.77
C PRO A 102 -7.32 -13.71 -7.10
N PRO A 103 -7.91 -14.68 -6.39
CA PRO A 103 -7.57 -16.10 -6.58
C PRO A 103 -7.87 -16.62 -8.00
N GLU A 104 -8.85 -16.02 -8.65
CA GLU A 104 -9.38 -16.50 -9.96
C GLU A 104 -8.86 -15.71 -11.16
N VAL A 105 -8.07 -14.66 -10.93
CA VAL A 105 -7.61 -13.76 -11.99
C VAL A 105 -6.10 -13.80 -12.05
N ASP A 106 -5.60 -14.19 -13.21
CA ASP A 106 -4.18 -14.04 -13.53
C ASP A 106 -3.94 -12.60 -14.03
N CYS A 107 -3.69 -11.68 -13.11
CA CYS A 107 -3.46 -10.28 -13.43
C CYS A 107 -1.98 -10.03 -13.70
N PRO A 108 -1.57 -9.91 -14.95
CA PRO A 108 -0.17 -9.71 -15.30
C PRO A 108 0.31 -8.28 -15.04
N ALA A 109 -0.57 -7.38 -14.60
CA ALA A 109 -0.22 -5.97 -14.42
C ALA A 109 -0.88 -5.36 -13.18
N VAL A 110 -0.15 -4.41 -12.56
CA VAL A 110 -0.64 -3.53 -11.51
C VAL A 110 -0.55 -2.10 -12.00
N VAL A 111 -1.66 -1.36 -11.93
CA VAL A 111 -1.72 0.05 -12.27
C VAL A 111 -1.61 0.88 -11.01
N SER A 112 -0.61 1.77 -10.97
CA SER A 112 -0.46 2.79 -9.94
C SER A 112 -0.88 4.13 -10.53
N ALA A 113 -2.08 4.58 -10.20
CA ALA A 113 -2.63 5.85 -10.64
C ALA A 113 -2.63 6.84 -9.48
N GLY A 114 -1.64 7.72 -9.46
CA GLY A 114 -1.49 8.76 -8.44
C GLY A 114 -1.72 10.17 -8.98
N GLY A 115 -1.76 11.16 -8.10
CA GLY A 115 -1.91 12.56 -8.48
C GLY A 115 -0.75 13.12 -9.32
N GLU A 116 0.48 12.63 -9.12
CA GLU A 116 1.66 13.09 -9.87
C GLU A 116 2.22 12.04 -10.84
N THR A 117 1.78 10.79 -10.75
CA THR A 117 2.37 9.70 -11.53
C THR A 117 1.34 8.68 -11.94
N PHE A 118 1.51 8.17 -13.15
CA PHE A 118 0.78 7.03 -13.66
C PHE A 118 1.78 5.98 -14.10
N MET A 119 1.71 4.80 -13.52
CA MET A 119 2.62 3.69 -13.82
C MET A 119 1.85 2.39 -13.99
N VAL A 120 2.30 1.58 -14.94
CA VAL A 120 1.84 0.21 -15.11
C VAL A 120 3.02 -0.73 -14.88
N TYR A 121 2.90 -1.60 -13.90
CA TYR A 121 3.87 -2.64 -13.58
C TYR A 121 3.40 -3.94 -14.21
N ALA A 122 4.05 -4.37 -15.29
CA ALA A 122 3.81 -5.68 -15.87
C ALA A 122 4.53 -6.74 -15.02
N LEU A 123 3.79 -7.73 -14.56
CA LEU A 123 4.31 -8.79 -13.69
C LEU A 123 4.51 -10.09 -14.49
N ASP A 124 5.52 -10.86 -14.11
CA ASP A 124 5.69 -12.21 -14.56
C ASP A 124 4.81 -13.20 -13.78
N ARG A 125 4.83 -14.47 -14.16
CA ARG A 125 4.05 -15.54 -13.49
C ARG A 125 4.44 -15.75 -12.02
N SER A 126 5.63 -15.32 -11.63
CA SER A 126 6.09 -15.40 -10.24
C SER A 126 5.68 -14.17 -9.40
N GLY A 127 5.02 -13.17 -10.01
CA GLY A 127 4.62 -11.94 -9.38
C GLY A 127 5.75 -10.91 -9.26
N ARG A 128 6.83 -11.08 -10.03
CA ARG A 128 7.91 -10.10 -10.11
C ARG A 128 7.67 -9.14 -11.26
N ILE A 129 8.11 -7.90 -11.08
CA ILE A 129 8.00 -6.87 -12.10
C ILE A 129 8.97 -7.21 -13.26
N ALA A 130 8.39 -7.53 -14.41
CA ALA A 130 9.11 -7.77 -15.65
C ALA A 130 9.35 -6.49 -16.44
N ASN A 131 8.41 -5.53 -16.36
CA ASN A 131 8.52 -4.24 -17.05
C ASN A 131 7.75 -3.16 -16.32
N VAL A 132 8.16 -1.90 -16.49
CA VAL A 132 7.48 -0.72 -15.95
C VAL A 132 7.21 0.25 -17.09
N ILE A 133 5.94 0.57 -17.29
CA ILE A 133 5.50 1.56 -18.27
C ILE A 133 5.08 2.80 -17.49
N THR A 134 5.68 3.94 -17.80
CA THR A 134 5.34 5.22 -17.19
C THR A 134 4.45 6.01 -18.12
N GLY A 135 3.34 6.51 -17.60
CA GLY A 135 2.51 7.47 -18.32
C GLY A 135 3.24 8.81 -18.53
N ASN A 136 2.79 9.56 -19.52
CA ASN A 136 3.25 10.94 -19.74
C ASN A 136 2.66 11.88 -18.65
N LYS A 137 3.12 13.14 -18.64
CA LYS A 137 2.61 14.13 -17.68
C LYS A 137 1.09 14.39 -17.79
N CYS A 138 0.48 14.13 -18.94
CA CYS A 138 -0.97 14.27 -19.11
C CYS A 138 -1.76 13.15 -18.41
N ALA A 139 -1.15 11.99 -18.21
CA ALA A 139 -1.75 10.89 -17.45
C ALA A 139 -1.53 11.03 -15.92
N SER A 140 -0.65 11.94 -15.50
CA SER A 140 -0.53 12.30 -14.08
C SER A 140 -1.80 13.03 -13.65
N GLY A 141 -2.32 12.71 -12.47
CA GLY A 141 -3.60 13.25 -12.02
C GLY A 141 -4.80 12.34 -12.27
N THR A 142 -4.66 11.28 -13.09
CA THR A 142 -5.75 10.31 -13.33
C THR A 142 -6.29 9.71 -12.03
N GLY A 143 -5.44 9.55 -11.01
CA GLY A 143 -5.87 9.07 -9.71
C GLY A 143 -6.83 10.01 -8.99
N GLU A 144 -6.64 11.33 -9.09
CA GLU A 144 -7.55 12.34 -8.54
C GLU A 144 -8.89 12.35 -9.29
N PHE A 145 -8.85 12.27 -10.62
CA PHE A 145 -10.04 12.14 -11.44
C PHE A 145 -10.92 10.95 -10.99
N PHE A 146 -10.34 9.79 -10.74
CA PHE A 146 -11.07 8.64 -10.25
C PHE A 146 -11.65 8.84 -8.85
N LEU A 147 -11.02 9.62 -8.01
CA LEU A 147 -11.52 9.96 -6.68
C LEU A 147 -12.68 10.96 -6.76
N GLU A 148 -12.56 12.00 -7.57
CA GLU A 148 -13.56 13.07 -7.71
C GLU A 148 -14.85 12.57 -8.38
N ASP A 149 -14.74 11.77 -9.43
CA ASP A 149 -15.90 11.25 -10.16
C ASP A 149 -16.60 10.07 -9.49
N GLY A 150 -16.12 9.64 -8.34
CA GLY A 150 -16.71 8.51 -7.60
C GLY A 150 -16.60 7.17 -8.33
N ILE A 151 -15.80 7.11 -9.41
CA ILE A 151 -15.57 5.87 -10.18
C ILE A 151 -14.89 4.84 -9.28
N GLY A 152 -14.08 5.29 -8.33
CA GLY A 152 -13.48 4.44 -7.30
C GLY A 152 -14.50 3.64 -6.48
N SER A 153 -15.74 4.14 -6.34
CA SER A 153 -16.82 3.44 -5.62
C SER A 153 -17.50 2.35 -6.46
N ARG A 154 -17.29 2.32 -7.77
CA ARG A 154 -17.85 1.32 -8.69
C ARG A 154 -16.90 0.15 -8.96
N PHE A 155 -15.63 0.32 -8.69
CA PHE A 155 -14.70 -0.80 -8.69
C PHE A 155 -14.89 -1.58 -7.40
N VAL A 156 -15.60 -2.70 -7.51
CA VAL A 156 -15.79 -3.64 -6.40
C VAL A 156 -14.41 -4.04 -5.91
N PRO A 157 -14.08 -3.78 -4.65
CA PRO A 157 -12.79 -4.18 -4.14
C PRO A 157 -12.71 -5.71 -4.16
N ALA A 158 -11.71 -6.23 -4.82
CA ALA A 158 -11.39 -7.65 -4.79
C ALA A 158 -10.83 -8.10 -3.41
N SER A 159 -10.82 -7.19 -2.44
CA SER A 159 -10.38 -7.47 -1.07
C SER A 159 -11.24 -6.68 -0.07
N PRO A 160 -11.37 -7.18 1.17
CA PRO A 160 -12.06 -6.45 2.24
C PRO A 160 -11.43 -5.09 2.59
N LEU A 161 -10.37 -4.70 1.92
CA LEU A 161 -9.64 -3.45 2.12
C LEU A 161 -10.08 -2.30 1.21
N GLY A 162 -11.08 -2.51 0.36
CA GLY A 162 -11.67 -1.43 -0.43
C GLY A 162 -10.80 -0.87 -1.57
N TYR A 163 -9.61 -1.39 -1.81
CA TYR A 163 -8.69 -0.93 -2.84
C TYR A 163 -8.28 -2.07 -3.76
N GLY A 164 -9.14 -2.36 -4.71
CA GLY A 164 -8.81 -3.16 -5.88
C GLY A 164 -8.50 -2.22 -7.04
N TRP A 165 -7.33 -1.67 -7.08
CA TRP A 165 -6.79 -1.10 -8.31
C TRP A 165 -6.20 -2.27 -9.09
N ILE A 166 -6.90 -2.70 -10.09
CA ILE A 166 -6.41 -3.58 -11.13
C ILE A 166 -6.17 -2.76 -12.38
#